data_cc2b8c905c3cfcf37f61ed579e9e28b6
#
_entry.id   cc2b8c905c3cfcf37f61ed579e9e28b6
#
_cell.length_a   1.000
_cell.length_b   1.000
_cell.length_c   1.000
_cell.angle_alpha   90.00
_cell.angle_beta   90.00
_cell.angle_gamma   90.00
#
_symmetry.space_group_name_H-M   'P 1'
#
loop_
_entity.id
_entity.type
_entity.pdbx_description
1 polymer ?
#
loop_
_entity_poly.entity_id
_entity_poly.type
_entity_poly.pdbx_seq_one_letter_code
_entity_poly.pdbx_strand_id
1 'polypeptide(L)'
;MAEPELRRAADEAVAGMPSASVLVIIPTYNERANLASIVGRLLAAVPLARVLVVDDGSPDGTGDLADELAAADERVRVLHRAEKAGLGAAYIAGFRWALQRHYQVIVEMDADGSHAPEQLPLLLSRIDAGDDLVLGSRYVPGGSVVNWPKRRYFLSRGANLYSRLALGVQIRDITGGYRAYRRCVLEALPLAAVASQGYCFQVDLAWRAVQQGFTVVEVPITFTERELGESKMSGGVVREALLLIPRWGVRSRLQRLRTRSTAN
;
A
#
# COMPACT_ATOMS: atom_id res chain seq x y z
N MET A 1 -3.76 23.80 -2.44
CA MET A 1 -5.07 23.47 -3.02
C MET A 1 -6.09 23.47 -1.89
N ALA A 2 -7.20 24.20 -2.03
CA ALA A 2 -8.23 24.24 -1.00
C ALA A 2 -9.03 22.93 -0.97
N GLU A 3 -9.55 22.55 0.19
CA GLU A 3 -10.35 21.31 0.39
C GLU A 3 -11.48 21.11 -0.64
N PRO A 4 -12.18 22.16 -1.12
CA PRO A 4 -13.17 22.05 -2.21
C PRO A 4 -12.59 21.66 -3.56
N GLU A 5 -11.38 22.09 -3.88
CA GLU A 5 -10.69 21.73 -5.13
C GLU A 5 -10.22 20.28 -5.13
N LEU A 6 -9.79 19.79 -3.97
CA LEU A 6 -9.44 18.38 -3.77
C LEU A 6 -10.66 17.47 -3.90
N ARG A 7 -11.80 17.86 -3.34
CA ARG A 7 -13.07 17.12 -3.50
C ARG A 7 -13.52 17.07 -4.96
N ARG A 8 -13.48 18.20 -5.66
CA ARG A 8 -13.91 18.27 -7.06
C ARG A 8 -13.01 17.43 -7.97
N ALA A 9 -11.68 17.48 -7.78
CA ALA A 9 -10.76 16.63 -8.52
C ALA A 9 -10.96 15.14 -8.21
N ALA A 10 -11.34 14.80 -6.98
CA ALA A 10 -11.68 13.44 -6.58
C ALA A 10 -12.97 12.94 -7.24
N ASP A 11 -14.00 13.77 -7.30
CA ASP A 11 -15.30 13.42 -7.92
C ASP A 11 -15.15 13.24 -9.45
N GLU A 12 -14.33 14.08 -10.10
CA GLU A 12 -14.03 13.98 -11.53
C GLU A 12 -13.20 12.73 -11.87
N ALA A 13 -12.26 12.33 -11.02
CA ALA A 13 -11.43 11.13 -11.20
C ALA A 13 -12.24 9.83 -11.12
N VAL A 14 -13.24 9.78 -10.23
CA VAL A 14 -14.11 8.60 -10.07
C VAL A 14 -15.06 8.42 -11.28
N ALA A 15 -15.46 9.52 -11.94
CA ALA A 15 -16.39 9.48 -13.08
C ALA A 15 -15.80 8.90 -14.37
N GLY A 16 -14.47 8.86 -14.52
CA GLY A 16 -13.77 8.39 -15.73
C GLY A 16 -13.38 6.91 -15.74
N MET A 17 -13.42 6.21 -14.59
CA MET A 17 -12.99 4.80 -14.51
C MET A 17 -14.08 3.81 -14.94
N PRO A 18 -13.72 2.73 -15.69
CA PRO A 18 -14.64 1.61 -15.91
C PRO A 18 -15.02 0.97 -14.57
N SER A 19 -16.29 0.79 -14.34
CA SER A 19 -16.93 0.49 -13.04
C SER A 19 -16.51 -0.80 -12.31
N ALA A 20 -15.59 -1.58 -12.83
CA ALA A 20 -15.13 -2.83 -12.21
C ALA A 20 -13.60 -2.98 -12.12
N SER A 21 -12.85 -1.89 -12.29
CA SER A 21 -11.39 -1.96 -12.50
C SER A 21 -10.55 -1.81 -11.23
N VAL A 22 -11.12 -1.31 -10.13
CA VAL A 22 -10.39 -1.03 -8.88
C VAL A 22 -10.67 -2.10 -7.83
N LEU A 23 -9.61 -2.73 -7.31
CA LEU A 23 -9.68 -3.60 -6.15
C LEU A 23 -8.87 -3.02 -5.01
N VAL A 24 -9.49 -2.88 -3.83
CA VAL A 24 -8.79 -2.51 -2.59
C VAL A 24 -8.58 -3.74 -1.74
N ILE A 25 -7.33 -4.06 -1.45
CA ILE A 25 -6.92 -5.18 -0.60
C ILE A 25 -6.75 -4.66 0.82
N ILE A 26 -7.46 -5.27 1.75
CA ILE A 26 -7.45 -4.94 3.18
C ILE A 26 -7.01 -6.18 3.95
N PRO A 27 -5.73 -6.30 4.34
CA PRO A 27 -5.26 -7.37 5.21
C PRO A 27 -5.82 -7.21 6.61
N THR A 28 -6.28 -8.31 7.21
CA THR A 28 -6.83 -8.32 8.57
C THR A 28 -6.17 -9.38 9.44
N TYR A 29 -5.96 -9.01 10.70
CA TYR A 29 -5.66 -9.93 11.80
C TYR A 29 -6.08 -9.25 13.11
N ASN A 30 -7.17 -9.71 13.72
CA ASN A 30 -7.80 -9.10 14.90
C ASN A 30 -8.20 -7.64 14.66
N GLU A 31 -9.01 -7.43 13.62
CA GLU A 31 -9.51 -6.10 13.20
C GLU A 31 -11.06 -6.02 13.22
N ARG A 32 -11.72 -6.91 13.99
CA ARG A 32 -13.19 -6.97 14.06
C ARG A 32 -13.84 -5.62 14.39
N ALA A 33 -13.22 -4.85 15.29
CA ALA A 33 -13.74 -3.55 15.71
C ALA A 33 -13.69 -2.47 14.61
N ASN A 34 -12.78 -2.60 13.64
CA ASN A 34 -12.51 -1.60 12.60
C ASN A 34 -13.13 -1.96 11.25
N LEU A 35 -13.22 -3.27 10.92
CA LEU A 35 -13.47 -3.76 9.56
C LEU A 35 -14.75 -3.20 8.94
N ALA A 36 -15.89 -3.27 9.63
CA ALA A 36 -17.17 -2.82 9.07
C ALA A 36 -17.16 -1.31 8.76
N SER A 37 -16.58 -0.51 9.66
CA SER A 37 -16.46 0.93 9.48
C SER A 37 -15.59 1.28 8.27
N ILE A 38 -14.41 0.63 8.16
CA ILE A 38 -13.45 0.94 7.08
C ILE A 38 -14.00 0.53 5.72
N VAL A 39 -14.67 -0.64 5.62
CA VAL A 39 -15.32 -1.11 4.39
C VAL A 39 -16.46 -0.17 3.99
N GLY A 40 -17.31 0.23 4.92
CA GLY A 40 -18.42 1.15 4.66
C GLY A 40 -17.94 2.53 4.17
N ARG A 41 -16.94 3.11 4.83
CA ARG A 41 -16.33 4.40 4.42
C ARG A 41 -15.66 4.30 3.04
N LEU A 42 -14.97 3.19 2.78
CA LEU A 42 -14.33 2.96 1.48
C LEU A 42 -15.34 2.90 0.35
N LEU A 43 -16.42 2.11 0.51
CA LEU A 43 -17.45 1.97 -0.50
C LEU A 43 -18.31 3.23 -0.67
N ALA A 44 -18.34 4.11 0.34
CA ALA A 44 -18.91 5.45 0.24
C ALA A 44 -17.98 6.42 -0.52
N ALA A 45 -16.67 6.37 -0.26
CA ALA A 45 -15.69 7.25 -0.91
C ALA A 45 -15.43 6.87 -2.38
N VAL A 46 -15.44 5.58 -2.70
CA VAL A 46 -15.26 5.06 -4.06
C VAL A 46 -16.31 3.98 -4.35
N PRO A 47 -17.55 4.38 -4.72
CA PRO A 47 -18.68 3.45 -4.86
C PRO A 47 -18.49 2.33 -5.88
N LEU A 48 -17.61 2.52 -6.86
CA LEU A 48 -17.33 1.55 -7.92
C LEU A 48 -16.16 0.60 -7.57
N ALA A 49 -15.46 0.81 -6.46
CA ALA A 49 -14.40 -0.08 -6.02
C ALA A 49 -14.96 -1.41 -5.52
N ARG A 50 -14.15 -2.45 -5.64
CA ARG A 50 -14.34 -3.72 -4.97
C ARG A 50 -13.34 -3.88 -3.84
N VAL A 51 -13.72 -4.61 -2.81
CA VAL A 51 -12.91 -4.83 -1.61
C VAL A 51 -12.56 -6.31 -1.52
N LEU A 52 -11.30 -6.61 -1.27
CA LEU A 52 -10.84 -7.93 -0.89
C LEU A 52 -10.30 -7.87 0.55
N VAL A 53 -11.05 -8.41 1.48
CA VAL A 53 -10.56 -8.67 2.84
C VAL A 53 -9.67 -9.90 2.79
N VAL A 54 -8.43 -9.80 3.27
CA VAL A 54 -7.49 -10.92 3.35
C VAL A 54 -7.27 -11.23 4.83
N ASP A 55 -8.01 -12.20 5.35
CA ASP A 55 -7.97 -12.56 6.77
C ASP A 55 -6.93 -13.64 7.05
N ASP A 56 -6.01 -13.35 7.96
CA ASP A 56 -4.89 -14.20 8.36
C ASP A 56 -5.28 -15.15 9.53
N GLY A 57 -6.49 -15.71 9.50
CA GLY A 57 -6.99 -16.62 10.51
C GLY A 57 -7.23 -15.92 11.86
N SER A 58 -7.91 -14.79 11.85
CA SER A 58 -8.21 -13.99 13.04
C SER A 58 -9.04 -14.76 14.07
N PRO A 59 -8.57 -14.90 15.33
CA PRO A 59 -9.32 -15.61 16.38
C PRO A 59 -10.45 -14.77 17.02
N ASP A 60 -10.54 -13.47 16.72
CA ASP A 60 -11.53 -12.54 17.32
C ASP A 60 -12.87 -12.48 16.55
N GLY A 61 -13.05 -13.32 15.51
CA GLY A 61 -14.23 -13.33 14.65
C GLY A 61 -14.20 -12.27 13.54
N THR A 62 -13.04 -11.70 13.20
CA THR A 62 -12.87 -10.80 12.05
C THR A 62 -13.26 -11.49 10.75
N GLY A 63 -12.85 -12.76 10.56
CA GLY A 63 -13.19 -13.55 9.36
C GLY A 63 -14.69 -13.76 9.19
N ASP A 64 -15.41 -14.10 10.28
CA ASP A 64 -16.87 -14.26 10.25
C ASP A 64 -17.56 -12.93 9.86
N LEU A 65 -17.12 -11.82 10.45
CA LEU A 65 -17.62 -10.49 10.08
C LEU A 65 -17.34 -10.14 8.60
N ALA A 66 -16.18 -10.54 8.09
CA ALA A 66 -15.85 -10.33 6.68
C ALA A 66 -16.79 -11.11 5.75
N ASP A 67 -17.15 -12.34 6.12
CA ASP A 67 -18.12 -13.17 5.39
C ASP A 67 -19.54 -12.57 5.44
N GLU A 68 -19.96 -12.03 6.59
CA GLU A 68 -21.22 -11.30 6.72
C GLU A 68 -21.28 -10.07 5.78
N LEU A 69 -20.18 -9.28 5.74
CA LEU A 69 -20.08 -8.14 4.83
C LEU A 69 -20.12 -8.55 3.36
N ALA A 70 -19.46 -9.67 3.01
CA ALA A 70 -19.46 -10.18 1.64
C ALA A 70 -20.83 -10.77 1.23
N ALA A 71 -21.58 -11.31 2.17
CA ALA A 71 -22.95 -11.76 1.91
C ALA A 71 -23.93 -10.59 1.72
N ALA A 72 -23.67 -9.46 2.39
CA ALA A 72 -24.52 -8.26 2.33
C ALA A 72 -24.21 -7.36 1.10
N ASP A 73 -22.98 -7.35 0.57
CA ASP A 73 -22.54 -6.50 -0.54
C ASP A 73 -21.68 -7.28 -1.52
N GLU A 74 -22.14 -7.41 -2.76
CA GLU A 74 -21.43 -8.13 -3.83
C GLU A 74 -20.07 -7.51 -4.21
N ARG A 75 -19.79 -6.28 -3.80
CA ARG A 75 -18.50 -5.63 -4.00
C ARG A 75 -17.42 -6.11 -3.03
N VAL A 76 -17.81 -6.76 -1.92
CA VAL A 76 -16.91 -7.31 -0.92
C VAL A 76 -16.62 -8.79 -1.23
N ARG A 77 -15.36 -9.17 -1.09
CA ARG A 77 -14.88 -10.56 -1.19
C ARG A 77 -13.96 -10.86 -0.03
N VAL A 78 -13.85 -12.11 0.33
CA VAL A 78 -12.98 -12.56 1.41
C VAL A 78 -12.01 -13.61 0.89
N LEU A 79 -10.76 -13.51 1.33
CA LEU A 79 -9.73 -14.52 1.15
C LEU A 79 -9.24 -14.94 2.53
N HIS A 80 -9.71 -16.07 3.01
CA HIS A 80 -9.23 -16.67 4.25
C HIS A 80 -7.88 -17.33 4.05
N ARG A 81 -6.94 -17.06 4.96
CA ARG A 81 -5.66 -17.73 5.04
C ARG A 81 -5.59 -18.56 6.32
N ALA A 82 -4.93 -19.72 6.24
CA ALA A 82 -4.91 -20.68 7.33
C ALA A 82 -4.21 -20.16 8.59
N GLU A 83 -3.21 -19.27 8.41
CA GLU A 83 -2.38 -18.77 9.51
C GLU A 83 -1.80 -17.40 9.22
N LYS A 84 -1.41 -16.68 10.27
CA LYS A 84 -0.72 -15.41 10.21
C LYS A 84 0.72 -15.59 9.70
N ALA A 85 0.98 -15.16 8.48
CA ALA A 85 2.32 -15.18 7.88
C ALA A 85 2.92 -13.76 7.66
N GLY A 86 2.29 -12.74 8.21
CA GLY A 86 2.71 -11.35 8.15
C GLY A 86 2.10 -10.55 7.00
N LEU A 87 2.17 -9.21 7.14
CA LEU A 87 1.50 -8.24 6.25
C LEU A 87 1.87 -8.42 4.77
N GLY A 88 3.16 -8.57 4.48
CA GLY A 88 3.62 -8.77 3.10
C GLY A 88 3.07 -10.04 2.46
N ALA A 89 2.95 -11.14 3.21
CA ALA A 89 2.39 -12.38 2.72
C ALA A 89 0.88 -12.26 2.44
N ALA A 90 0.15 -11.50 3.24
CA ALA A 90 -1.26 -11.20 3.01
C ALA A 90 -1.46 -10.37 1.74
N TYR A 91 -0.67 -9.30 1.55
CA TYR A 91 -0.72 -8.51 0.31
C TYR A 91 -0.34 -9.32 -0.93
N ILE A 92 0.70 -10.16 -0.87
CA ILE A 92 1.07 -11.04 -2.00
C ILE A 92 -0.06 -12.01 -2.35
N ALA A 93 -0.74 -12.57 -1.35
CA ALA A 93 -1.91 -13.43 -1.58
C ALA A 93 -3.04 -12.64 -2.28
N GLY A 94 -3.34 -11.45 -1.81
CA GLY A 94 -4.30 -10.54 -2.42
C GLY A 94 -3.92 -10.12 -3.85
N PHE A 95 -2.65 -9.80 -4.10
CA PHE A 95 -2.16 -9.48 -5.45
C PHE A 95 -2.33 -10.66 -6.42
N ARG A 96 -1.95 -11.87 -6.02
CA ARG A 96 -2.14 -13.07 -6.84
C ARG A 96 -3.61 -13.31 -7.14
N TRP A 97 -4.47 -13.12 -6.13
CA TRP A 97 -5.91 -13.23 -6.29
C TRP A 97 -6.46 -12.20 -7.29
N ALA A 98 -5.97 -10.94 -7.22
CA ALA A 98 -6.34 -9.85 -8.12
C ALA A 98 -5.87 -10.11 -9.56
N LEU A 99 -4.63 -10.58 -9.73
CA LEU A 99 -4.02 -10.86 -11.03
C LEU A 99 -4.68 -12.04 -11.78
N GLN A 100 -5.32 -12.97 -11.06
CA GLN A 100 -6.14 -14.03 -11.66
C GLN A 100 -7.50 -13.51 -12.18
N ARG A 101 -7.80 -12.24 -11.97
CA ARG A 101 -9.05 -11.55 -12.31
C ARG A 101 -8.76 -10.30 -13.14
N HIS A 102 -9.81 -9.59 -13.59
CA HIS A 102 -9.66 -8.50 -14.57
C HIS A 102 -9.49 -7.10 -13.93
N TYR A 103 -9.00 -7.00 -12.68
CA TYR A 103 -8.74 -5.71 -12.06
C TYR A 103 -7.57 -5.00 -12.73
N GLN A 104 -7.74 -3.70 -13.02
CA GLN A 104 -6.72 -2.86 -13.66
C GLN A 104 -5.92 -2.03 -12.65
N VAL A 105 -6.55 -1.72 -11.53
CA VAL A 105 -5.92 -0.99 -10.42
C VAL A 105 -6.07 -1.79 -9.14
N ILE A 106 -4.97 -2.01 -8.45
CA ILE A 106 -4.93 -2.73 -7.20
C ILE A 106 -4.39 -1.80 -6.11
N VAL A 107 -5.12 -1.69 -5.01
CA VAL A 107 -4.82 -0.77 -3.91
C VAL A 107 -4.47 -1.55 -2.65
N GLU A 108 -3.42 -1.11 -1.95
CA GLU A 108 -3.10 -1.52 -0.58
C GLU A 108 -3.68 -0.51 0.40
N MET A 109 -4.44 -0.96 1.40
CA MET A 109 -4.98 -0.14 2.47
C MET A 109 -5.10 -0.95 3.76
N ASP A 110 -4.66 -0.37 4.89
CA ASP A 110 -4.75 -1.02 6.20
C ASP A 110 -6.18 -0.92 6.78
N ALA A 111 -6.56 -1.91 7.61
CA ALA A 111 -7.88 -1.99 8.23
C ALA A 111 -8.04 -1.10 9.47
N ASP A 112 -6.94 -0.59 10.06
CA ASP A 112 -6.89 0.04 11.38
C ASP A 112 -7.32 1.52 11.41
N GLY A 113 -7.82 2.03 10.29
CA GLY A 113 -8.29 3.42 10.14
C GLY A 113 -7.17 4.44 9.99
N SER A 114 -5.91 4.03 9.98
CA SER A 114 -4.78 4.96 9.79
C SER A 114 -4.71 5.54 8.38
N HIS A 115 -5.21 4.80 7.39
CA HIS A 115 -5.42 5.24 6.02
C HIS A 115 -6.89 5.67 5.83
N ALA A 116 -7.13 6.96 5.61
CA ALA A 116 -8.47 7.47 5.37
C ALA A 116 -8.96 7.05 3.97
N PRO A 117 -10.05 6.25 3.85
CA PRO A 117 -10.60 5.85 2.55
C PRO A 117 -10.98 7.03 1.66
N GLU A 118 -11.37 8.15 2.27
CA GLU A 118 -11.75 9.40 1.61
C GLU A 118 -10.59 10.04 0.83
N GLN A 119 -9.36 9.60 1.06
CA GLN A 119 -8.18 10.03 0.33
C GLN A 119 -7.82 9.11 -0.85
N LEU A 120 -8.49 7.96 -1.00
CA LEU A 120 -8.27 7.05 -2.13
C LEU A 120 -8.48 7.73 -3.50
N PRO A 121 -9.49 8.59 -3.71
CA PRO A 121 -9.66 9.31 -4.97
C PRO A 121 -8.43 10.11 -5.40
N LEU A 122 -7.61 10.63 -4.47
CA LEU A 122 -6.36 11.32 -4.80
C LEU A 122 -5.32 10.38 -5.43
N LEU A 123 -5.22 9.14 -4.94
CA LEU A 123 -4.32 8.14 -5.51
C LEU A 123 -4.83 7.71 -6.89
N LEU A 124 -6.14 7.47 -7.02
CA LEU A 124 -6.76 7.03 -8.27
C LEU A 124 -6.65 8.07 -9.36
N SER A 125 -6.79 9.38 -9.06
CA SER A 125 -6.63 10.46 -10.02
C SER A 125 -5.25 10.47 -10.69
N ARG A 126 -4.20 10.07 -9.97
CA ARG A 126 -2.85 9.95 -10.52
C ARG A 126 -2.69 8.72 -11.41
N ILE A 127 -3.34 7.60 -11.05
CA ILE A 127 -3.43 6.42 -11.91
C ILE A 127 -4.12 6.78 -13.24
N ASP A 128 -5.23 7.54 -13.19
CA ASP A 128 -5.94 8.01 -14.38
C ASP A 128 -5.09 8.95 -15.24
N ALA A 129 -4.27 9.78 -14.61
CA ALA A 129 -3.33 10.67 -15.30
C ALA A 129 -2.16 9.93 -15.97
N GLY A 130 -2.03 8.61 -15.75
CA GLY A 130 -1.04 7.78 -16.44
C GLY A 130 0.10 7.30 -15.56
N ASP A 131 0.13 7.63 -14.27
CA ASP A 131 1.16 7.11 -13.36
C ASP A 131 0.95 5.61 -13.07
N ASP A 132 2.05 4.87 -12.88
CA ASP A 132 2.02 3.41 -12.76
C ASP A 132 1.86 2.95 -11.30
N LEU A 133 2.51 3.64 -10.37
CA LEU A 133 2.46 3.40 -8.93
C LEU A 133 2.32 4.72 -8.18
N VAL A 134 1.28 4.83 -7.38
CA VAL A 134 1.00 6.02 -6.56
C VAL A 134 1.09 5.67 -5.09
N LEU A 135 1.90 6.43 -4.34
CA LEU A 135 2.06 6.28 -2.90
C LEU A 135 1.36 7.43 -2.16
N GLY A 136 0.54 7.09 -1.18
CA GLY A 136 0.09 8.05 -0.19
C GLY A 136 1.25 8.40 0.76
N SER A 137 1.66 9.67 0.75
CA SER A 137 2.87 10.13 1.44
C SER A 137 2.54 11.11 2.56
N ARG A 138 3.12 10.84 3.73
CA ARG A 138 3.06 11.72 4.91
C ARG A 138 4.05 12.87 4.83
N TYR A 139 5.01 12.82 3.90
CA TYR A 139 6.22 13.67 3.92
C TYR A 139 6.42 14.53 2.67
N VAL A 140 5.50 14.50 1.73
CA VAL A 140 5.39 15.48 0.65
C VAL A 140 4.63 16.73 1.14
N PRO A 141 4.74 17.90 0.45
CA PRO A 141 3.95 19.07 0.78
C PRO A 141 2.45 18.76 0.85
N GLY A 142 1.78 19.10 1.93
CA GLY A 142 0.38 18.78 2.21
C GLY A 142 0.16 17.45 2.95
N GLY A 143 1.17 16.58 3.03
CA GLY A 143 1.10 15.37 3.84
C GLY A 143 1.30 15.63 5.32
N SER A 144 0.69 14.81 6.18
CA SER A 144 0.74 14.98 7.64
C SER A 144 0.59 13.69 8.40
N VAL A 145 0.94 13.73 9.68
CA VAL A 145 0.66 12.68 10.66
C VAL A 145 -0.09 13.28 11.84
N VAL A 146 -1.12 12.59 12.32
CA VAL A 146 -1.96 13.01 13.43
C VAL A 146 -1.78 12.05 14.60
N ASN A 147 -1.67 12.60 15.81
CA ASN A 147 -1.56 11.87 17.09
C ASN A 147 -0.30 10.98 17.23
N TRP A 148 0.74 11.16 16.41
CA TRP A 148 1.96 10.37 16.54
C TRP A 148 2.87 10.88 17.66
N PRO A 149 3.45 9.99 18.48
CA PRO A 149 4.54 10.33 19.36
C PRO A 149 5.74 10.87 18.56
N LYS A 150 6.38 11.94 19.05
CA LYS A 150 7.55 12.56 18.37
C LYS A 150 8.64 11.54 18.02
N ARG A 151 8.91 10.58 18.93
CA ARG A 151 9.88 9.51 18.70
C ARG A 151 9.55 8.68 17.45
N ARG A 152 8.28 8.30 17.27
CA ARG A 152 7.83 7.55 16.09
C ARG A 152 7.98 8.36 14.81
N TYR A 153 7.65 9.66 14.88
CA TYR A 153 7.82 10.58 13.75
C TYR A 153 9.27 10.64 13.27
N PHE A 154 10.22 10.90 14.19
CA PHE A 154 11.65 10.99 13.84
C PHE A 154 12.22 9.66 13.35
N LEU A 155 11.82 8.54 13.96
CA LEU A 155 12.23 7.21 13.51
C LEU A 155 11.75 6.93 12.08
N SER A 156 10.48 7.23 11.78
CA SER A 156 9.91 7.03 10.45
C SER A 156 10.59 7.91 9.40
N ARG A 157 10.83 9.19 9.70
CA ARG A 157 11.57 10.10 8.80
C ARG A 157 13.00 9.63 8.57
N GLY A 158 13.67 9.18 9.63
CA GLY A 158 15.03 8.62 9.53
C GLY A 158 15.09 7.37 8.65
N ALA A 159 14.13 6.46 8.83
CA ALA A 159 14.03 5.23 8.01
C ALA A 159 13.78 5.55 6.53
N ASN A 160 12.92 6.52 6.23
CA ASN A 160 12.67 6.97 4.86
C ASN A 160 13.90 7.64 4.23
N LEU A 161 14.57 8.53 4.96
CA LEU A 161 15.81 9.17 4.50
C LEU A 161 16.91 8.12 4.23
N TYR A 162 17.09 7.19 5.16
CA TYR A 162 18.04 6.09 5.02
C TYR A 162 17.75 5.26 3.77
N SER A 163 16.50 4.81 3.59
CA SER A 163 16.11 4.01 2.43
C SER A 163 16.33 4.75 1.12
N ARG A 164 15.96 6.03 1.07
CA ARG A 164 16.14 6.90 -0.09
C ARG A 164 17.60 7.04 -0.50
N LEU A 165 18.50 7.27 0.47
CA LEU A 165 19.93 7.40 0.21
C LEU A 165 20.58 6.07 -0.18
N ALA A 166 20.24 4.99 0.52
CA ALA A 166 20.80 3.67 0.25
C ALA A 166 20.40 3.12 -1.12
N LEU A 167 19.14 3.32 -1.54
CA LEU A 167 18.59 2.83 -2.80
C LEU A 167 18.76 3.80 -3.98
N GLY A 168 19.06 5.08 -3.70
CA GLY A 168 19.19 6.10 -4.74
C GLY A 168 17.86 6.45 -5.42
N VAL A 169 16.75 6.47 -4.66
CA VAL A 169 15.41 6.82 -5.14
C VAL A 169 14.95 8.17 -4.62
N GLN A 170 14.02 8.82 -5.31
CA GLN A 170 13.51 10.15 -4.93
C GLN A 170 12.20 10.11 -4.12
N ILE A 171 11.79 8.93 -3.66
CA ILE A 171 10.55 8.71 -2.90
C ILE A 171 10.78 9.18 -1.45
N ARG A 172 9.93 10.09 -0.95
CA ARG A 172 10.03 10.66 0.40
C ARG A 172 9.44 9.77 1.48
N ASP A 173 8.39 8.99 1.12
CA ASP A 173 7.69 8.06 2.02
C ASP A 173 7.61 6.64 1.44
N ILE A 174 8.77 6.04 1.22
CA ILE A 174 8.88 4.69 0.65
C ILE A 174 8.36 3.59 1.60
N THR A 175 8.16 3.91 2.87
CA THR A 175 7.64 2.98 3.90
C THR A 175 6.13 3.04 4.07
N GLY A 176 5.43 3.97 3.43
CA GLY A 176 3.98 4.09 3.48
C GLY A 176 3.29 2.88 2.86
N GLY A 177 2.18 2.42 3.46
CA GLY A 177 1.41 1.26 3.03
C GLY A 177 0.16 1.59 2.21
N TYR A 178 -0.20 2.87 2.06
CA TYR A 178 -1.33 3.28 1.24
C TYR A 178 -0.88 3.48 -0.20
N ARG A 179 -1.23 2.58 -1.10
CA ARG A 179 -0.68 2.56 -2.47
C ARG A 179 -1.71 2.14 -3.49
N ALA A 180 -1.62 2.71 -4.68
CA ALA A 180 -2.37 2.26 -5.85
C ALA A 180 -1.40 1.85 -6.95
N TYR A 181 -1.57 0.65 -7.49
CA TYR A 181 -0.76 0.06 -8.55
C TYR A 181 -1.60 -0.13 -9.80
N ARG A 182 -1.07 0.24 -10.96
CA ARG A 182 -1.56 -0.34 -12.22
C ARG A 182 -1.23 -1.83 -12.25
N ARG A 183 -2.12 -2.62 -12.82
CA ARG A 183 -1.96 -4.07 -12.98
C ARG A 183 -0.60 -4.45 -13.55
N CYS A 184 -0.14 -3.77 -14.59
CA CYS A 184 1.13 -4.05 -15.28
C CYS A 184 2.35 -3.98 -14.34
N VAL A 185 2.32 -3.13 -13.32
CA VAL A 185 3.39 -3.07 -12.31
C VAL A 185 3.48 -4.38 -11.54
N LEU A 186 2.34 -4.88 -11.02
CA LEU A 186 2.32 -6.12 -10.24
C LEU A 186 2.61 -7.36 -11.08
N GLU A 187 2.24 -7.36 -12.36
CA GLU A 187 2.58 -8.42 -13.32
C GLU A 187 4.09 -8.47 -13.61
N ALA A 188 4.73 -7.31 -13.69
CA ALA A 188 6.16 -7.22 -13.95
C ALA A 188 7.02 -7.54 -12.70
N LEU A 189 6.48 -7.35 -11.49
CA LEU A 189 7.22 -7.59 -10.26
C LEU A 189 7.30 -9.10 -9.93
N PRO A 190 8.48 -9.62 -9.54
CA PRO A 190 8.64 -11.01 -9.13
C PRO A 190 8.09 -11.23 -7.71
N LEU A 191 6.77 -11.21 -7.57
CA LEU A 191 6.06 -11.29 -6.27
C LEU A 191 6.46 -12.52 -5.43
N ALA A 192 6.88 -13.62 -6.07
CA ALA A 192 7.38 -14.81 -5.38
C ALA A 192 8.76 -14.60 -4.73
N ALA A 193 9.55 -13.64 -5.23
CA ALA A 193 10.89 -13.34 -4.72
C ALA A 193 10.87 -12.20 -3.68
N VAL A 194 9.71 -11.61 -3.39
CA VAL A 194 9.53 -10.63 -2.32
C VAL A 194 9.40 -11.39 -1.00
N ALA A 195 10.55 -11.74 -0.43
CA ALA A 195 10.63 -12.54 0.81
C ALA A 195 10.67 -11.69 2.08
N SER A 196 10.66 -10.37 1.96
CA SER A 196 10.77 -9.46 3.08
C SER A 196 9.46 -9.34 3.85
N GLN A 197 9.56 -9.28 5.18
CA GLN A 197 8.42 -9.11 6.07
C GLN A 197 8.27 -7.64 6.52
N GLY A 198 7.08 -7.22 6.86
CA GLY A 198 6.82 -5.89 7.40
C GLY A 198 7.16 -4.74 6.42
N TYR A 199 7.86 -3.71 6.91
CA TYR A 199 8.18 -2.50 6.12
C TYR A 199 9.14 -2.73 4.95
N CYS A 200 9.99 -3.75 5.03
CA CYS A 200 10.89 -4.11 3.93
C CYS A 200 10.13 -4.52 2.68
N PHE A 201 8.95 -5.15 2.83
CA PHE A 201 8.05 -5.48 1.75
C PHE A 201 7.66 -4.23 0.93
N GLN A 202 7.23 -3.17 1.61
CA GLN A 202 6.83 -1.91 0.97
C GLN A 202 8.00 -1.24 0.24
N VAL A 203 9.17 -1.21 0.88
CA VAL A 203 10.39 -0.64 0.29
C VAL A 203 10.83 -1.44 -0.95
N ASP A 204 10.80 -2.78 -0.88
CA ASP A 204 11.20 -3.68 -1.96
C ASP A 204 10.32 -3.49 -3.20
N LEU A 205 8.99 -3.47 -3.03
CA LEU A 205 8.06 -3.28 -4.15
C LEU A 205 8.26 -1.93 -4.86
N ALA A 206 8.30 -0.83 -4.10
CA ALA A 206 8.49 0.50 -4.69
C ALA A 206 9.85 0.64 -5.38
N TRP A 207 10.92 0.13 -4.75
CA TRP A 207 12.25 0.15 -5.34
C TRP A 207 12.32 -0.66 -6.63
N ARG A 208 11.75 -1.88 -6.67
CA ARG A 208 11.69 -2.71 -7.89
C ARG A 208 10.90 -2.03 -9.01
N ALA A 209 9.77 -1.38 -8.68
CA ALA A 209 9.01 -0.62 -9.67
C ALA A 209 9.88 0.48 -10.31
N VAL A 210 10.61 1.26 -9.50
CA VAL A 210 11.57 2.27 -10.00
C VAL A 210 12.68 1.65 -10.85
N GLN A 211 13.23 0.48 -10.44
CA GLN A 211 14.29 -0.20 -11.20
C GLN A 211 13.80 -0.71 -12.56
N GLN A 212 12.54 -1.04 -12.71
CA GLN A 212 11.92 -1.47 -13.96
C GLN A 212 11.45 -0.31 -14.85
N GLY A 213 11.64 0.94 -14.39
CA GLY A 213 11.33 2.14 -15.17
C GLY A 213 9.87 2.60 -15.07
N PHE A 214 9.09 2.04 -14.14
CA PHE A 214 7.73 2.51 -13.88
C PHE A 214 7.72 3.91 -13.27
N THR A 215 6.72 4.70 -13.62
CA THR A 215 6.46 6.01 -13.03
C THR A 215 5.91 5.85 -11.62
N VAL A 216 6.69 6.29 -10.63
CA VAL A 216 6.31 6.23 -9.21
C VAL A 216 6.16 7.65 -8.67
N VAL A 217 4.97 7.98 -8.19
CA VAL A 217 4.64 9.31 -7.67
C VAL A 217 4.08 9.26 -6.26
N GLU A 218 4.13 10.39 -5.57
CA GLU A 218 3.61 10.55 -4.22
C GLU A 218 2.49 11.59 -4.19
N VAL A 219 1.40 11.27 -3.51
CA VAL A 219 0.33 12.22 -3.19
C VAL A 219 0.26 12.48 -1.69
N PRO A 220 -0.09 13.70 -1.24
CA PRO A 220 -0.19 13.97 0.18
C PRO A 220 -1.36 13.22 0.81
N ILE A 221 -1.10 12.59 1.97
CA ILE A 221 -2.14 12.00 2.81
C ILE A 221 -2.00 12.47 4.25
N THR A 222 -3.09 12.45 4.98
CA THR A 222 -3.11 12.54 6.44
C THR A 222 -3.16 11.13 7.01
N PHE A 223 -2.14 10.76 7.74
CA PHE A 223 -2.06 9.47 8.43
C PHE A 223 -2.38 9.67 9.91
N THR A 224 -3.43 9.04 10.38
CA THR A 224 -3.86 9.13 11.79
C THR A 224 -3.34 7.93 12.58
N GLU A 225 -2.88 8.15 13.83
CA GLU A 225 -2.58 7.02 14.71
C GLU A 225 -3.86 6.19 14.91
N ARG A 226 -3.73 4.87 14.84
CA ARG A 226 -4.85 3.98 15.12
C ARG A 226 -5.43 4.24 16.52
N GLU A 227 -6.75 4.21 16.64
CA GLU A 227 -7.43 4.39 17.91
C GLU A 227 -7.62 3.07 18.66
N LEU A 228 -7.75 1.96 17.92
CA LEU A 228 -7.97 0.61 18.43
C LEU A 228 -6.89 -0.35 17.91
N GLY A 229 -6.50 -1.31 18.74
CA GLY A 229 -5.52 -2.35 18.38
C GLY A 229 -4.07 -2.02 18.77
N GLU A 230 -3.21 -3.03 18.73
CA GLU A 230 -1.79 -2.93 19.10
C GLU A 230 -0.88 -2.78 17.88
N SER A 231 0.22 -2.03 18.04
CA SER A 231 1.23 -1.88 16.97
C SER A 231 1.98 -3.19 16.77
N LYS A 232 1.91 -3.74 15.57
CA LYS A 232 2.58 -5.00 15.17
C LYS A 232 4.06 -4.80 14.77
N MET A 233 4.66 -3.63 15.04
CA MET A 233 6.07 -3.35 14.79
C MET A 233 6.98 -4.09 15.78
N SER A 234 7.82 -4.98 15.27
CA SER A 234 8.86 -5.64 16.06
C SER A 234 10.25 -5.07 15.75
N GLY A 235 11.19 -5.10 16.73
CA GLY A 235 12.59 -4.71 16.50
C GLY A 235 13.30 -5.55 15.43
N GLY A 236 12.79 -6.74 15.14
CA GLY A 236 13.27 -7.62 14.06
C GLY A 236 13.12 -6.99 12.68
N VAL A 237 11.99 -6.33 12.42
CA VAL A 237 11.72 -5.65 11.14
C VAL A 237 12.70 -4.49 10.89
N VAL A 238 13.04 -3.73 11.94
CA VAL A 238 14.02 -2.63 11.82
C VAL A 238 15.41 -3.19 11.50
N ARG A 239 15.83 -4.27 12.18
CA ARG A 239 17.13 -4.92 11.92
C ARG A 239 17.19 -5.51 10.51
N GLU A 240 16.13 -6.13 10.04
CA GLU A 240 16.02 -6.65 8.67
C GLU A 240 16.20 -5.52 7.65
N ALA A 241 15.51 -4.40 7.81
CA ALA A 241 15.60 -3.23 6.93
C ALA A 241 17.03 -2.68 6.86
N LEU A 242 17.71 -2.55 8.00
CA LEU A 242 19.08 -2.05 8.09
C LEU A 242 20.09 -2.93 7.33
N LEU A 243 19.83 -4.23 7.18
CA LEU A 243 20.72 -5.17 6.50
C LEU A 243 20.36 -5.34 5.01
N LEU A 244 19.08 -5.42 4.67
CA LEU A 244 18.65 -5.74 3.31
C LEU A 244 18.71 -4.52 2.38
N ILE A 245 18.27 -3.36 2.84
CA ILE A 245 18.19 -2.15 2.00
C ILE A 245 19.54 -1.75 1.40
N PRO A 246 20.67 -1.70 2.15
CA PRO A 246 21.96 -1.37 1.57
C PRO A 246 22.46 -2.43 0.58
N ARG A 247 22.20 -3.72 0.87
CA ARG A 247 22.56 -4.82 -0.05
C ARG A 247 21.89 -4.65 -1.41
N TRP A 248 20.61 -4.27 -1.43
CA TRP A 248 19.88 -3.97 -2.67
C TRP A 248 20.49 -2.78 -3.41
N GLY A 249 20.78 -1.68 -2.71
CA GLY A 249 21.40 -0.50 -3.29
C GLY A 249 22.78 -0.76 -3.91
N VAL A 250 23.65 -1.50 -3.20
CA VAL A 250 24.98 -1.89 -3.71
C VAL A 250 24.85 -2.79 -4.94
N ARG A 251 23.99 -3.82 -4.87
CA ARG A 251 23.77 -4.75 -5.99
C ARG A 251 23.30 -4.02 -7.25
N SER A 252 22.36 -3.10 -7.11
CA SER A 252 21.86 -2.31 -8.25
C SER A 252 22.95 -1.43 -8.86
N ARG A 253 23.77 -0.76 -8.05
CA ARG A 253 24.87 0.08 -8.54
C ARG A 253 25.92 -0.76 -9.29
N LEU A 254 26.28 -1.93 -8.77
CA LEU A 254 27.22 -2.85 -9.43
C LEU A 254 26.65 -3.38 -10.76
N GLN A 255 25.36 -3.68 -10.84
CA GLN A 255 24.72 -4.10 -12.09
C GLN A 255 24.76 -2.99 -13.15
N ARG A 256 24.45 -1.74 -12.77
CA ARG A 256 24.53 -0.57 -13.69
C ARG A 256 25.93 -0.31 -14.19
N LEU A 257 26.98 -0.54 -13.38
CA LEU A 257 28.37 -0.40 -13.82
C LEU A 257 28.74 -1.48 -14.83
N ARG A 258 28.32 -2.73 -14.61
CA ARG A 258 28.57 -3.85 -15.55
C ARG A 258 27.91 -3.63 -16.91
N THR A 259 26.65 -3.20 -16.93
CA THR A 259 25.93 -2.94 -18.20
C THR A 259 26.53 -1.78 -18.99
N ARG A 260 27.09 -0.77 -18.32
CA ARG A 260 27.83 0.32 -19.00
C ARG A 260 29.17 -0.14 -19.58
N SER A 261 29.86 -1.07 -18.92
CA SER A 261 31.15 -1.62 -19.39
C SER A 261 31.01 -2.57 -20.57
N THR A 262 29.86 -3.16 -20.80
CA THR A 262 29.58 -4.06 -21.95
C THR A 262 29.00 -3.35 -23.15
N ALA A 263 28.64 -2.07 -23.02
CA ALA A 263 28.08 -1.23 -24.10
C ALA A 263 29.14 -0.29 -24.74
N ASN A 264 30.38 -0.31 -24.25
CA ASN A 264 31.57 0.32 -24.84
C ASN A 264 32.51 -0.77 -25.38
#